data_ea83e852fad0efcb29451c01a0027052
#
_entry.id   ea83e852fad0efcb29451c01a0027052
#
_cell.length_a   1.000
_cell.length_b   1.000
_cell.length_c   1.000
_cell.angle_alpha   90.00
_cell.angle_beta   90.00
_cell.angle_gamma   90.00
#
_symmetry.space_group_name_H-M   'P 1'
#
loop_
_entity.id
_entity.type
_entity.pdbx_description
1 polymer ?
#
loop_
_entity_poly.entity_id
_entity_poly.type
_entity_poly.pdbx_seq_one_letter_code
_entity_poly.pdbx_strand_id
1 'polypeptide(L)'
;MSEKKVALITGITGQDGSYLAELLLEKGYIVHGIKRRASLFNTDRIDHLYQDPHDPVQRLILHYGDLTDSMNLTRIIQETQPDEIYNLGAMSHVKVSFDTPEYVGNVDGLGTLRILEAVRLLGLEDKTRIYQASTSELYGGMAENKNERGFYDENSSFYPRSPYGVAKIYGFWITKNYREAYNMFACNGILFNHESPRRGETFVTRKITRAVAKIALGLQEKLYLGNLDAKRDWGHAKDYVRMMWMILQADKPEDWVIATGETTTVRDFVRMAINEVGIEIRFKGEGVDEKAFETECKKKE
;
A
#
# COMPACT_ATOMS: atom_id res chain seq x y z
N MET A 1 23.21 21.15 15.86
CA MET A 1 22.50 20.54 14.72
C MET A 1 21.48 19.60 15.33
N SER A 2 20.18 19.74 15.00
CA SER A 2 19.19 18.77 15.48
C SER A 2 19.56 17.37 14.96
N GLU A 3 19.46 16.38 15.83
CA GLU A 3 19.69 14.99 15.48
C GLU A 3 18.72 14.59 14.36
N LYS A 4 19.22 13.95 13.30
CA LYS A 4 18.36 13.56 12.16
C LYS A 4 17.49 12.39 12.60
N LYS A 5 16.20 12.47 12.35
CA LYS A 5 15.27 11.35 12.59
C LYS A 5 15.62 10.15 11.69
N VAL A 6 15.49 8.97 12.26
CA VAL A 6 15.69 7.69 11.58
C VAL A 6 14.35 7.03 11.31
N ALA A 7 14.08 6.66 10.06
CA ALA A 7 12.89 5.92 9.66
C ALA A 7 13.25 4.54 9.10
N LEU A 8 12.48 3.53 9.49
CA LEU A 8 12.56 2.17 8.93
C LEU A 8 11.28 1.88 8.12
N ILE A 9 11.44 1.50 6.86
CA ILE A 9 10.34 1.18 5.95
C ILE A 9 10.42 -0.29 5.54
N THR A 10 9.41 -1.09 5.89
CA THR A 10 9.23 -2.41 5.26
C THR A 10 8.50 -2.24 3.95
N GLY A 11 8.81 -3.06 2.94
CA GLY A 11 8.19 -2.93 1.62
C GLY A 11 8.62 -1.67 0.85
N ILE A 12 9.83 -1.17 1.09
CA ILE A 12 10.36 0.05 0.46
C ILE A 12 10.39 -0.02 -1.07
N THR A 13 10.47 -1.20 -1.66
CA THR A 13 10.47 -1.43 -3.11
C THR A 13 9.08 -1.42 -3.75
N GLY A 14 8.02 -1.27 -2.93
CA GLY A 14 6.64 -1.13 -3.39
C GLY A 14 6.32 0.29 -3.86
N GLN A 15 5.08 0.48 -4.34
CA GLN A 15 4.58 1.81 -4.73
C GLN A 15 4.72 2.81 -3.57
N ASP A 16 4.08 2.53 -2.46
CA ASP A 16 4.00 3.44 -1.32
C ASP A 16 5.36 3.60 -0.64
N GLY A 17 6.10 2.50 -0.48
CA GLY A 17 7.44 2.52 0.11
C GLY A 17 8.40 3.42 -0.66
N SER A 18 8.33 3.41 -1.99
CA SER A 18 9.18 4.25 -2.84
C SER A 18 8.85 5.75 -2.74
N TYR A 19 7.57 6.12 -2.73
CA TYR A 19 7.16 7.51 -2.54
C TYR A 19 7.40 8.00 -1.11
N LEU A 20 7.21 7.14 -0.11
CA LEU A 20 7.50 7.48 1.28
C LEU A 20 9.01 7.70 1.49
N ALA A 21 9.85 6.87 0.87
CA ALA A 21 11.30 7.07 0.93
C ALA A 21 11.71 8.43 0.35
N GLU A 22 11.18 8.83 -0.80
CA GLU A 22 11.38 10.16 -1.38
C GLU A 22 10.99 11.26 -0.39
N LEU A 23 9.75 11.19 0.13
CA LEU A 23 9.22 12.20 1.06
C LEU A 23 10.07 12.34 2.33
N LEU A 24 10.51 11.21 2.91
CA LEU A 24 11.31 11.25 4.14
C LEU A 24 12.74 11.75 3.89
N LEU A 25 13.34 11.39 2.75
CA LEU A 25 14.64 11.92 2.33
C LEU A 25 14.58 13.45 2.09
N GLU A 26 13.51 13.95 1.46
CA GLU A 26 13.26 15.39 1.29
C GLU A 26 13.12 16.11 2.64
N LYS A 27 12.49 15.46 3.62
CA LYS A 27 12.37 15.97 5.00
C LYS A 27 13.65 15.86 5.83
N GLY A 28 14.72 15.29 5.29
CA GLY A 28 16.02 15.22 5.96
C GLY A 28 16.24 13.97 6.83
N TYR A 29 15.35 12.99 6.78
CA TYR A 29 15.50 11.73 7.51
C TYR A 29 16.68 10.90 7.00
N ILE A 30 17.20 10.02 7.88
CA ILE A 30 17.94 8.83 7.48
C ILE A 30 16.89 7.72 7.28
N VAL A 31 16.87 7.16 6.09
CA VAL A 31 15.87 6.15 5.69
C VAL A 31 16.53 4.78 5.58
N HIS A 32 16.10 3.85 6.41
CA HIS A 32 16.43 2.43 6.31
C HIS A 32 15.25 1.70 5.64
N GLY A 33 15.55 0.92 4.62
CA GLY A 33 14.54 0.17 3.88
C GLY A 33 14.77 -1.33 3.91
N ILE A 34 13.74 -2.11 4.24
CA ILE A 34 13.79 -3.57 4.15
C ILE A 34 13.31 -4.02 2.78
N LYS A 35 14.17 -4.74 2.06
CA LYS A 35 13.87 -5.41 0.79
C LYS A 35 14.06 -6.92 0.89
N ARG A 36 13.20 -7.70 0.24
CA ARG A 36 13.36 -9.16 0.16
C ARG A 36 14.47 -9.53 -0.83
N ARG A 37 15.17 -10.61 -0.54
CA ARG A 37 16.10 -11.20 -1.51
C ARG A 37 15.29 -11.86 -2.64
N ALA A 38 15.59 -11.48 -3.86
CA ALA A 38 15.04 -12.08 -5.08
C ALA A 38 16.19 -12.41 -6.04
N SER A 39 15.96 -13.34 -6.96
CA SER A 39 16.96 -13.70 -8.00
C SER A 39 17.13 -12.59 -9.03
N LEU A 40 16.06 -11.83 -9.30
CA LEU A 40 16.07 -10.64 -10.15
C LEU A 40 16.11 -9.38 -9.30
N PHE A 41 16.52 -8.27 -9.89
CA PHE A 41 16.41 -6.96 -9.27
C PHE A 41 14.93 -6.63 -9.04
N ASN A 42 14.63 -6.08 -7.87
CA ASN A 42 13.28 -5.66 -7.46
C ASN A 42 13.27 -4.22 -6.90
N THR A 43 14.25 -3.42 -7.30
CA THR A 43 14.49 -2.06 -6.78
C THR A 43 14.12 -0.95 -7.76
N ASP A 44 13.59 -1.27 -8.94
CA ASP A 44 13.31 -0.32 -10.04
C ASP A 44 12.62 0.98 -9.58
N ARG A 45 11.74 0.90 -8.56
CA ARG A 45 11.00 2.06 -8.04
C ARG A 45 11.84 2.98 -7.16
N ILE A 46 13.01 2.52 -6.72
CA ILE A 46 13.91 3.25 -5.82
C ILE A 46 15.33 3.40 -6.36
N ASP A 47 15.62 2.89 -7.57
CA ASP A 47 16.96 2.97 -8.17
C ASP A 47 17.44 4.41 -8.34
N HIS A 48 16.53 5.34 -8.63
CA HIS A 48 16.83 6.78 -8.73
C HIS A 48 17.22 7.42 -7.37
N LEU A 49 16.96 6.74 -6.25
CA LEU A 49 17.34 7.18 -4.90
C LEU A 49 18.67 6.56 -4.44
N TYR A 50 19.28 5.72 -5.27
CA TYR A 50 20.51 5.02 -4.92
C TYR A 50 21.61 6.01 -4.53
N GLN A 51 22.30 5.70 -3.45
CA GLN A 51 23.46 6.43 -2.99
C GLN A 51 24.61 5.42 -2.80
N ASP A 52 25.82 5.83 -3.14
CA ASP A 52 27.00 4.98 -2.95
C ASP A 52 27.19 4.72 -1.45
N PRO A 53 27.33 3.45 -1.01
CA PRO A 53 27.58 3.11 0.40
C PRO A 53 28.85 3.74 1.00
N HIS A 54 29.78 4.19 0.16
CA HIS A 54 30.99 4.88 0.59
C HIS A 54 30.83 6.40 0.72
N ASP A 55 29.65 6.93 0.34
CA ASP A 55 29.33 8.34 0.52
C ASP A 55 29.09 8.64 2.01
N PRO A 56 29.89 9.49 2.66
CA PRO A 56 29.71 9.84 4.08
C PRO A 56 28.38 10.55 4.35
N VAL A 57 27.67 11.01 3.34
CA VAL A 57 26.37 11.70 3.44
C VAL A 57 25.20 10.76 3.08
N GLN A 58 25.46 9.46 2.91
CA GLN A 58 24.40 8.48 2.60
C GLN A 58 23.25 8.57 3.61
N ARG A 59 22.03 8.68 3.09
CA ARG A 59 20.80 8.74 3.89
C ARG A 59 19.78 7.65 3.54
N LEU A 60 19.99 6.89 2.48
CA LEU A 60 19.20 5.72 2.14
C LEU A 60 20.05 4.46 2.29
N ILE A 61 19.68 3.61 3.24
CA ILE A 61 20.36 2.35 3.56
C ILE A 61 19.38 1.19 3.39
N LEU A 62 19.74 0.19 2.56
CA LEU A 62 18.89 -0.95 2.26
C LEU A 62 19.38 -2.21 3.00
N HIS A 63 18.44 -2.90 3.67
CA HIS A 63 18.68 -4.16 4.38
C HIS A 63 17.94 -5.29 3.66
N TYR A 64 18.57 -6.46 3.61
CA TYR A 64 17.84 -7.69 3.26
C TYR A 64 17.09 -8.20 4.47
N GLY A 65 15.78 -8.43 4.30
CA GLY A 65 14.94 -8.97 5.36
C GLY A 65 13.59 -9.44 4.83
N ASP A 66 12.89 -10.20 5.66
CA ASP A 66 11.54 -10.71 5.38
C ASP A 66 10.68 -10.61 6.65
N LEU A 67 9.39 -10.28 6.51
CA LEU A 67 8.44 -10.20 7.63
C LEU A 67 8.18 -11.56 8.30
N THR A 68 8.63 -12.65 7.68
CA THR A 68 8.57 -14.00 8.25
C THR A 68 9.77 -14.34 9.14
N ASP A 69 10.82 -13.51 9.17
CA ASP A 69 12.06 -13.73 9.93
C ASP A 69 12.16 -12.79 11.13
N SER A 70 11.73 -13.27 12.29
CA SER A 70 11.73 -12.49 13.55
C SER A 70 13.13 -12.05 13.98
N MET A 71 14.14 -12.92 13.83
CA MET A 71 15.50 -12.63 14.28
C MET A 71 16.15 -11.55 13.41
N ASN A 72 15.94 -11.64 12.09
CA ASN A 72 16.42 -10.64 11.15
C ASN A 72 15.78 -9.27 11.40
N LEU A 73 14.45 -9.23 11.59
CA LEU A 73 13.75 -7.98 11.93
C LEU A 73 14.24 -7.36 13.23
N THR A 74 14.38 -8.18 14.28
CA THR A 74 14.90 -7.71 15.58
C THR A 74 16.30 -7.13 15.44
N ARG A 75 17.19 -7.81 14.70
CA ARG A 75 18.56 -7.32 14.44
C ARG A 75 18.56 -5.99 13.70
N ILE A 76 17.75 -5.86 12.63
CA ILE A 76 17.67 -4.61 11.87
C ILE A 76 17.16 -3.46 12.76
N ILE A 77 16.11 -3.68 13.55
CA ILE A 77 15.56 -2.66 14.45
C ILE A 77 16.60 -2.29 15.55
N GLN A 78 17.33 -3.28 16.07
CA GLN A 78 18.39 -3.05 17.03
C GLN A 78 19.55 -2.20 16.45
N GLU A 79 19.99 -2.50 15.24
CA GLU A 79 21.07 -1.78 14.56
C GLU A 79 20.67 -0.35 14.16
N THR A 80 19.42 -0.16 13.77
CA THR A 80 18.95 1.12 13.22
C THR A 80 18.34 2.06 14.26
N GLN A 81 17.85 1.53 15.38
CA GLN A 81 17.24 2.31 16.48
C GLN A 81 16.24 3.37 15.97
N PRO A 82 15.23 2.98 15.15
CA PRO A 82 14.41 3.94 14.43
C PRO A 82 13.52 4.79 15.34
N ASP A 83 13.34 6.05 14.98
CA ASP A 83 12.34 6.93 15.58
C ASP A 83 10.93 6.63 15.03
N GLU A 84 10.88 6.19 13.77
CA GLU A 84 9.62 5.88 13.08
C GLU A 84 9.74 4.58 12.28
N ILE A 85 8.75 3.68 12.41
CA ILE A 85 8.64 2.46 11.59
C ILE A 85 7.38 2.55 10.75
N TYR A 86 7.52 2.38 9.43
CA TYR A 86 6.41 2.28 8.49
C TYR A 86 6.31 0.85 7.97
N ASN A 87 5.37 0.08 8.50
CA ASN A 87 5.14 -1.30 8.08
C ASN A 87 4.21 -1.34 6.86
N LEU A 88 4.79 -1.26 5.66
CA LEU A 88 4.11 -1.29 4.38
C LEU A 88 4.27 -2.63 3.64
N GLY A 89 5.18 -3.49 4.09
CA GLY A 89 5.42 -4.81 3.51
C GLY A 89 4.20 -5.70 3.66
N ALA A 90 3.73 -6.28 2.56
CA ALA A 90 2.58 -7.18 2.54
C ALA A 90 2.55 -8.05 1.28
N MET A 91 1.82 -9.16 1.35
CA MET A 91 1.31 -9.86 0.18
C MET A 91 -0.09 -9.33 -0.14
N SER A 92 -0.16 -8.18 -0.81
CA SER A 92 -1.38 -7.36 -0.93
C SER A 92 -2.34 -7.74 -2.07
N HIS A 93 -2.09 -8.85 -2.78
CA HIS A 93 -2.93 -9.27 -3.90
C HIS A 93 -4.08 -10.16 -3.43
N VAL A 94 -5.29 -9.60 -3.29
CA VAL A 94 -6.48 -10.28 -2.74
C VAL A 94 -6.74 -11.64 -3.40
N LYS A 95 -6.73 -11.75 -4.75
CA LYS A 95 -6.97 -13.03 -5.42
C LYS A 95 -5.91 -14.07 -5.06
N VAL A 96 -4.65 -13.72 -5.06
CA VAL A 96 -3.54 -14.64 -4.74
C VAL A 96 -3.59 -15.09 -3.27
N SER A 97 -4.22 -14.32 -2.37
CA SER A 97 -4.37 -14.71 -0.98
C SER A 97 -5.19 -15.99 -0.79
N PHE A 98 -6.08 -16.32 -1.73
CA PHE A 98 -6.83 -17.57 -1.72
C PHE A 98 -5.96 -18.77 -2.14
N ASP A 99 -4.93 -18.55 -2.94
CA ASP A 99 -4.00 -19.62 -3.37
C ASP A 99 -2.90 -19.87 -2.31
N THR A 100 -2.57 -18.86 -1.48
CA THR A 100 -1.49 -18.91 -0.49
C THR A 100 -1.91 -18.35 0.88
N PRO A 101 -2.99 -18.85 1.51
CA PRO A 101 -3.57 -18.24 2.71
C PRO A 101 -2.64 -18.28 3.93
N GLU A 102 -1.87 -19.37 4.10
CA GLU A 102 -0.91 -19.51 5.19
C GLU A 102 0.22 -18.49 5.09
N TYR A 103 0.80 -18.33 3.89
CA TYR A 103 1.85 -17.35 3.64
C TYR A 103 1.36 -15.91 3.93
N VAL A 104 0.15 -15.58 3.49
CA VAL A 104 -0.47 -14.27 3.75
C VAL A 104 -0.67 -14.04 5.24
N GLY A 105 -1.20 -15.03 5.97
CA GLY A 105 -1.34 -14.95 7.43
C GLY A 105 0.00 -14.73 8.13
N ASN A 106 1.04 -15.42 7.67
CA ASN A 106 2.38 -15.33 8.23
C ASN A 106 3.06 -13.96 7.95
N VAL A 107 2.93 -13.44 6.73
CA VAL A 107 3.52 -12.14 6.34
C VAL A 107 2.71 -10.97 6.90
N ASP A 108 1.42 -10.92 6.60
CA ASP A 108 0.60 -9.72 6.80
C ASP A 108 0.06 -9.63 8.24
N GLY A 109 -0.22 -10.77 8.87
CA GLY A 109 -0.67 -10.85 10.26
C GLY A 109 0.51 -10.95 11.22
N LEU A 110 1.20 -12.10 11.24
CA LEU A 110 2.29 -12.34 12.17
C LEU A 110 3.50 -11.44 11.93
N GLY A 111 3.73 -10.98 10.70
CA GLY A 111 4.78 -9.99 10.40
C GLY A 111 4.60 -8.70 11.17
N THR A 112 3.36 -8.23 11.32
CA THR A 112 3.03 -7.05 12.16
C THR A 112 3.38 -7.32 13.62
N LEU A 113 2.98 -8.46 14.17
CA LEU A 113 3.33 -8.86 15.55
C LEU A 113 4.85 -8.89 15.76
N ARG A 114 5.63 -9.44 14.82
CA ARG A 114 7.10 -9.51 14.92
C ARG A 114 7.76 -8.14 15.06
N ILE A 115 7.26 -7.14 14.33
CA ILE A 115 7.77 -5.76 14.44
C ILE A 115 7.44 -5.17 15.80
N LEU A 116 6.19 -5.30 16.25
CA LEU A 116 5.75 -4.81 17.56
C LEU A 116 6.55 -5.45 18.70
N GLU A 117 6.70 -6.78 18.66
CA GLU A 117 7.51 -7.52 19.65
C GLU A 117 8.98 -7.14 19.60
N ALA A 118 9.57 -6.93 18.42
CA ALA A 118 10.95 -6.50 18.32
C ALA A 118 11.18 -5.12 18.99
N VAL A 119 10.27 -4.16 18.76
CA VAL A 119 10.32 -2.85 19.41
C VAL A 119 10.20 -3.00 20.92
N ARG A 120 9.24 -3.81 21.41
CA ARG A 120 9.05 -4.07 22.84
C ARG A 120 10.25 -4.77 23.48
N LEU A 121 10.77 -5.83 22.89
CA LEU A 121 11.92 -6.58 23.40
C LEU A 121 13.20 -5.76 23.47
N LEU A 122 13.33 -4.75 22.61
CA LEU A 122 14.48 -3.85 22.57
C LEU A 122 14.33 -2.63 23.49
N GLY A 123 13.19 -2.48 24.20
CA GLY A 123 12.92 -1.35 25.07
C GLY A 123 12.79 -0.01 24.32
N LEU A 124 12.19 -0.05 23.12
CA LEU A 124 12.03 1.12 22.24
C LEU A 124 10.60 1.68 22.26
N GLU A 125 9.73 1.23 23.16
CA GLU A 125 8.30 1.58 23.22
C GLU A 125 8.08 3.09 23.33
N ASP A 126 8.88 3.77 24.15
CA ASP A 126 8.77 5.20 24.39
C ASP A 126 9.41 6.06 23.29
N LYS A 127 10.26 5.45 22.44
CA LYS A 127 11.00 6.15 21.39
C LYS A 127 10.33 6.00 20.04
N THR A 128 10.01 4.74 19.65
CA THR A 128 9.67 4.39 18.27
C THR A 128 8.18 4.53 18.01
N ARG A 129 7.81 5.37 17.05
CA ARG A 129 6.43 5.49 16.54
C ARG A 129 6.22 4.51 15.38
N ILE A 130 5.10 3.78 15.38
CA ILE A 130 4.83 2.71 14.42
C ILE A 130 3.57 3.02 13.62
N TYR A 131 3.70 3.05 12.30
CA TYR A 131 2.61 3.07 11.36
C TYR A 131 2.39 1.68 10.78
N GLN A 132 1.19 1.12 10.94
CA GLN A 132 0.74 -0.12 10.33
C GLN A 132 -0.17 0.18 9.15
N ALA A 133 0.23 -0.22 7.95
CA ALA A 133 -0.63 -0.18 6.78
C ALA A 133 -1.75 -1.20 6.90
N SER A 134 -2.96 -0.73 7.15
CA SER A 134 -4.19 -1.51 7.12
C SER A 134 -4.90 -1.31 5.76
N THR A 135 -6.17 -1.68 5.63
CA THR A 135 -6.84 -1.74 4.33
C THR A 135 -8.34 -1.58 4.44
N SER A 136 -9.00 -0.97 3.45
CA SER A 136 -10.46 -0.95 3.32
C SER A 136 -11.09 -2.34 3.14
N GLU A 137 -10.30 -3.37 2.79
CA GLU A 137 -10.77 -4.77 2.73
C GLU A 137 -11.24 -5.31 4.09
N LEU A 138 -10.90 -4.62 5.20
CA LEU A 138 -11.45 -4.93 6.53
C LEU A 138 -12.97 -4.79 6.57
N TYR A 139 -13.55 -3.85 5.84
CA TYR A 139 -14.99 -3.59 5.84
C TYR A 139 -15.79 -4.60 5.01
N GLY A 140 -15.14 -5.34 4.11
CA GLY A 140 -15.75 -6.38 3.29
C GLY A 140 -16.84 -5.92 2.31
N GLY A 141 -17.03 -4.62 2.13
CA GLY A 141 -18.06 -4.06 1.26
C GLY A 141 -19.50 -4.14 1.82
N MET A 142 -19.67 -4.38 3.14
CA MET A 142 -20.96 -4.53 3.80
C MET A 142 -21.66 -3.19 3.94
N ALA A 143 -22.81 -3.02 3.26
CA ALA A 143 -23.55 -1.76 3.25
C ALA A 143 -24.08 -1.37 4.62
N GLU A 144 -24.47 -2.35 5.44
CA GLU A 144 -24.98 -2.18 6.80
C GLU A 144 -23.94 -1.68 7.80
N ASN A 145 -22.66 -1.79 7.48
CA ASN A 145 -21.57 -1.31 8.33
C ASN A 145 -21.15 0.14 8.04
N LYS A 146 -21.82 0.78 7.08
CA LYS A 146 -21.59 2.20 6.78
C LYS A 146 -22.30 3.09 7.81
N ASN A 147 -21.70 4.24 8.07
CA ASN A 147 -22.33 5.27 8.91
C ASN A 147 -23.56 5.91 8.21
N GLU A 148 -24.26 6.80 8.93
CA GLU A 148 -25.46 7.49 8.43
C GLU A 148 -25.25 8.29 7.14
N ARG A 149 -23.99 8.67 6.83
CA ARG A 149 -23.61 9.38 5.60
C ARG A 149 -23.32 8.42 4.44
N GLY A 150 -23.39 7.11 4.66
CA GLY A 150 -23.12 6.08 3.66
C GLY A 150 -21.64 5.78 3.44
N PHE A 151 -20.75 6.17 4.37
CA PHE A 151 -19.31 5.92 4.32
C PHE A 151 -18.87 4.94 5.41
N TYR A 152 -17.71 4.31 5.19
CA TYR A 152 -16.98 3.63 6.26
C TYR A 152 -16.10 4.65 6.99
N ASP A 153 -16.00 4.50 8.29
CA ASP A 153 -15.13 5.27 9.16
C ASP A 153 -14.40 4.37 10.17
N GLU A 154 -13.66 4.95 11.09
CA GLU A 154 -12.86 4.22 12.08
C GLU A 154 -13.72 3.44 13.10
N ASN A 155 -15.03 3.73 13.21
CA ASN A 155 -15.99 3.06 14.07
C ASN A 155 -16.81 1.99 13.34
N SER A 156 -16.72 1.92 12.03
CA SER A 156 -17.43 0.95 11.21
C SER A 156 -16.99 -0.48 11.53
N SER A 157 -17.94 -1.40 11.65
CA SER A 157 -17.65 -2.81 11.92
C SER A 157 -16.89 -3.45 10.76
N PHE A 158 -15.93 -4.32 11.08
CA PHE A 158 -15.16 -5.07 10.11
C PHE A 158 -15.83 -6.40 9.77
N TYR A 159 -15.75 -6.78 8.48
CA TYR A 159 -16.23 -8.06 7.97
C TYR A 159 -15.35 -8.52 6.81
N PRO A 160 -14.07 -8.92 7.07
CA PRO A 160 -13.13 -9.28 6.00
C PRO A 160 -13.63 -10.48 5.20
N ARG A 161 -13.51 -10.43 3.88
CA ARG A 161 -14.04 -11.44 2.94
C ARG A 161 -12.95 -12.16 2.14
N SER A 162 -11.70 -12.06 2.55
CA SER A 162 -10.56 -12.73 1.92
C SER A 162 -9.50 -13.11 2.96
N PRO A 163 -8.65 -14.12 2.69
CA PRO A 163 -7.51 -14.43 3.55
C PRO A 163 -6.61 -13.22 3.79
N TYR A 164 -6.43 -12.35 2.79
CA TYR A 164 -5.73 -11.07 2.93
C TYR A 164 -6.42 -10.16 3.96
N GLY A 165 -7.73 -9.93 3.84
CA GLY A 165 -8.49 -9.13 4.79
C GLY A 165 -8.42 -9.69 6.22
N VAL A 166 -8.49 -11.03 6.37
CA VAL A 166 -8.36 -11.72 7.67
C VAL A 166 -6.96 -11.55 8.26
N ALA A 167 -5.91 -11.64 7.46
CA ALA A 167 -4.55 -11.39 7.93
C ALA A 167 -4.36 -9.91 8.35
N LYS A 168 -4.92 -8.99 7.59
CA LYS A 168 -4.86 -7.55 7.88
C LYS A 168 -5.69 -7.16 9.11
N ILE A 169 -6.81 -7.81 9.40
CA ILE A 169 -7.58 -7.55 10.63
C ILE A 169 -6.80 -8.01 11.87
N TYR A 170 -6.06 -9.12 11.78
CA TYR A 170 -5.14 -9.50 12.85
C TYR A 170 -4.09 -8.40 13.08
N GLY A 171 -3.44 -7.91 11.99
CA GLY A 171 -2.47 -6.82 12.07
C GLY A 171 -3.05 -5.55 12.68
N PHE A 172 -4.29 -5.19 12.32
CA PHE A 172 -5.02 -4.05 12.90
C PHE A 172 -5.22 -4.19 14.41
N TRP A 173 -5.79 -5.31 14.84
CA TRP A 173 -6.11 -5.52 16.24
C TRP A 173 -4.88 -5.72 17.12
N ILE A 174 -3.84 -6.38 16.63
CA ILE A 174 -2.62 -6.53 17.40
C ILE A 174 -1.89 -5.19 17.58
N THR A 175 -1.92 -4.31 16.57
CA THR A 175 -1.39 -2.94 16.69
C THR A 175 -2.13 -2.15 17.75
N LYS A 176 -3.47 -2.20 17.74
CA LYS A 176 -4.30 -1.56 18.76
C LYS A 176 -4.06 -2.14 20.15
N ASN A 177 -3.94 -3.46 20.26
CA ASN A 177 -3.66 -4.13 21.52
C ASN A 177 -2.31 -3.69 22.12
N TYR A 178 -1.26 -3.61 21.31
CA TYR A 178 0.07 -3.17 21.77
C TYR A 178 0.10 -1.69 22.17
N ARG A 179 -0.64 -0.84 21.47
CA ARG A 179 -0.86 0.54 21.87
C ARG A 179 -1.49 0.64 23.27
N GLU A 180 -2.52 -0.15 23.53
CA GLU A 180 -3.26 -0.11 24.80
C GLU A 180 -2.53 -0.84 25.93
N ALA A 181 -1.91 -1.98 25.67
CA ALA A 181 -1.27 -2.81 26.69
C ALA A 181 0.13 -2.32 27.09
N TYR A 182 0.90 -1.75 26.15
CA TYR A 182 2.30 -1.36 26.36
C TYR A 182 2.54 0.13 26.15
N ASN A 183 1.49 0.93 26.01
CA ASN A 183 1.57 2.39 25.77
C ASN A 183 2.44 2.77 24.55
N MET A 184 2.53 1.90 23.55
CA MET A 184 3.29 2.15 22.34
C MET A 184 2.61 3.19 21.46
N PHE A 185 3.37 4.09 20.84
CA PHE A 185 2.83 4.96 19.80
C PHE A 185 2.66 4.16 18.50
N ALA A 186 1.57 3.41 18.38
CA ALA A 186 1.28 2.55 17.24
C ALA A 186 -0.08 2.90 16.63
N CYS A 187 -0.10 3.22 15.33
CA CYS A 187 -1.26 3.70 14.59
C CYS A 187 -1.58 2.79 13.41
N ASN A 188 -2.86 2.59 13.13
CA ASN A 188 -3.29 1.98 11.87
C ASN A 188 -3.77 3.06 10.89
N GLY A 189 -3.34 2.96 9.63
CA GLY A 189 -3.95 3.67 8.51
C GLY A 189 -4.83 2.72 7.72
N ILE A 190 -6.15 2.91 7.72
CA ILE A 190 -7.11 2.12 6.95
C ILE A 190 -7.16 2.69 5.55
N LEU A 191 -6.31 2.15 4.67
CA LEU A 191 -6.10 2.67 3.33
C LEU A 191 -7.19 2.20 2.36
N PHE A 192 -7.82 3.15 1.69
CA PHE A 192 -8.57 2.88 0.47
C PHE A 192 -7.63 2.74 -0.73
N ASN A 193 -8.16 2.42 -1.90
CA ASN A 193 -7.32 2.19 -3.07
C ASN A 193 -6.57 3.47 -3.46
N HIS A 194 -5.29 3.35 -3.75
CA HIS A 194 -4.47 4.47 -4.20
C HIS A 194 -3.49 4.03 -5.26
N GLU A 195 -3.36 4.87 -6.25
CA GLU A 195 -2.79 4.53 -7.53
C GLU A 195 -1.69 5.51 -7.94
N SER A 196 -0.84 5.08 -8.84
CA SER A 196 0.20 5.92 -9.45
C SER A 196 0.84 5.21 -10.65
N PRO A 197 1.73 5.87 -11.40
CA PRO A 197 2.57 5.19 -12.39
C PRO A 197 3.41 4.03 -11.85
N ARG A 198 3.64 3.98 -10.51
CA ARG A 198 4.38 2.90 -9.81
C ARG A 198 3.48 1.76 -9.31
N ARG A 199 2.18 1.81 -9.57
CA ARG A 199 1.26 0.71 -9.17
C ARG A 199 1.70 -0.60 -9.78
N GLY A 200 1.56 -1.70 -9.03
CA GLY A 200 1.85 -3.04 -9.54
C GLY A 200 1.01 -3.38 -10.78
N GLU A 201 1.62 -3.97 -11.78
CA GLU A 201 1.06 -4.15 -13.13
C GLU A 201 -0.19 -5.04 -13.19
N THR A 202 -0.38 -5.90 -12.20
CA THR A 202 -1.53 -6.81 -12.08
C THR A 202 -2.75 -6.19 -11.44
N PHE A 203 -2.62 -5.01 -10.81
CA PHE A 203 -3.75 -4.28 -10.24
C PHE A 203 -4.59 -3.63 -11.33
N VAL A 204 -5.90 -3.55 -11.09
CA VAL A 204 -6.90 -3.22 -12.13
C VAL A 204 -6.59 -1.92 -12.88
N THR A 205 -6.26 -0.85 -12.20
CA THR A 205 -5.97 0.44 -12.81
C THR A 205 -4.74 0.39 -13.71
N ARG A 206 -3.63 -0.20 -13.21
CA ARG A 206 -2.40 -0.33 -13.99
C ARG A 206 -2.56 -1.33 -15.13
N LYS A 207 -3.32 -2.41 -14.92
CA LYS A 207 -3.69 -3.35 -15.98
C LYS A 207 -4.43 -2.64 -17.12
N ILE A 208 -5.39 -1.76 -16.78
CA ILE A 208 -6.15 -1.00 -17.77
C ILE A 208 -5.23 -0.03 -18.52
N THR A 209 -4.51 0.83 -17.82
CA THR A 209 -3.67 1.86 -18.48
C THR A 209 -2.59 1.26 -19.38
N ARG A 210 -1.96 0.15 -18.98
CA ARG A 210 -0.99 -0.57 -19.82
C ARG A 210 -1.64 -1.20 -21.05
N ALA A 211 -2.82 -1.82 -20.88
CA ALA A 211 -3.54 -2.41 -22.00
C ALA A 211 -4.00 -1.34 -23.00
N VAL A 212 -4.51 -0.22 -22.51
CA VAL A 212 -4.92 0.92 -23.34
C VAL A 212 -3.74 1.45 -24.16
N ALA A 213 -2.57 1.67 -23.52
CA ALA A 213 -1.39 2.10 -24.24
C ALA A 213 -0.95 1.08 -25.32
N LYS A 214 -1.00 -0.22 -25.01
CA LYS A 214 -0.68 -1.27 -26.00
C LYS A 214 -1.69 -1.34 -27.15
N ILE A 215 -2.98 -1.16 -26.86
CA ILE A 215 -4.05 -1.12 -27.89
C ILE A 215 -3.82 0.07 -28.82
N ALA A 216 -3.54 1.26 -28.27
CA ALA A 216 -3.27 2.45 -29.06
C ALA A 216 -2.03 2.30 -29.96
N LEU A 217 -1.03 1.51 -29.54
CA LEU A 217 0.17 1.20 -30.32
C LEU A 217 0.01 -0.01 -31.25
N GLY A 218 -1.17 -0.64 -31.30
CA GLY A 218 -1.41 -1.84 -32.10
C GLY A 218 -0.71 -3.11 -31.59
N LEU A 219 -0.24 -3.12 -30.35
CA LEU A 219 0.49 -4.23 -29.73
C LEU A 219 -0.44 -5.21 -28.98
N GLN A 220 -1.71 -4.85 -28.81
CA GLN A 220 -2.73 -5.66 -28.13
C GLN A 220 -4.10 -5.35 -28.74
N GLU A 221 -4.91 -6.39 -28.94
CA GLU A 221 -6.25 -6.22 -29.53
C GLU A 221 -7.36 -6.10 -28.47
N LYS A 222 -7.20 -6.74 -27.33
CA LYS A 222 -8.28 -6.92 -26.35
C LYS A 222 -7.78 -6.79 -24.92
N LEU A 223 -8.65 -6.27 -24.05
CA LEU A 223 -8.47 -6.25 -22.59
C LEU A 223 -9.65 -7.01 -21.95
N TYR A 224 -9.34 -8.00 -21.11
CA TYR A 224 -10.34 -8.73 -20.34
C TYR A 224 -10.38 -8.21 -18.91
N LEU A 225 -11.57 -7.83 -18.46
CA LEU A 225 -11.84 -7.31 -17.11
C LEU A 225 -12.99 -8.12 -16.47
N GLY A 226 -13.05 -8.05 -15.14
CA GLY A 226 -14.17 -8.61 -14.38
C GLY A 226 -15.35 -7.63 -14.32
N ASN A 227 -15.95 -7.49 -13.12
CA ASN A 227 -17.11 -6.63 -12.89
C ASN A 227 -16.76 -5.15 -13.17
N LEU A 228 -17.36 -4.59 -14.23
CA LEU A 228 -17.17 -3.20 -14.63
C LEU A 228 -17.90 -2.20 -13.73
N ASP A 229 -18.95 -2.63 -13.04
CA ASP A 229 -19.76 -1.77 -12.19
C ASP A 229 -19.26 -1.72 -10.74
N ALA A 230 -18.17 -2.44 -10.45
CA ALA A 230 -17.52 -2.36 -9.15
C ALA A 230 -17.00 -0.93 -8.90
N LYS A 231 -17.45 -0.34 -7.78
CA LYS A 231 -17.05 1.00 -7.35
C LYS A 231 -15.81 0.91 -6.45
N ARG A 232 -14.89 1.84 -6.63
CA ARG A 232 -13.70 2.01 -5.79
C ARG A 232 -13.45 3.49 -5.53
N ASP A 233 -13.01 3.78 -4.31
CA ASP A 233 -12.38 5.06 -4.01
C ASP A 233 -10.91 4.95 -4.42
N TRP A 234 -10.47 5.77 -5.36
CA TRP A 234 -9.10 5.79 -5.85
C TRP A 234 -8.47 7.16 -5.60
N GLY A 235 -7.47 7.19 -4.71
CA GLY A 235 -6.64 8.37 -4.51
C GLY A 235 -5.27 8.26 -5.19
N HIS A 236 -4.41 9.25 -4.99
CA HIS A 236 -3.04 9.22 -5.48
C HIS A 236 -2.07 8.81 -4.37
N ALA A 237 -1.14 7.89 -4.66
CA ALA A 237 -0.22 7.32 -3.67
C ALA A 237 0.63 8.38 -2.92
N LYS A 238 0.98 9.50 -3.56
CA LYS A 238 1.72 10.60 -2.89
C LYS A 238 0.93 11.24 -1.74
N ASP A 239 -0.39 11.39 -1.88
CA ASP A 239 -1.24 11.93 -0.82
C ASP A 239 -1.31 10.94 0.35
N TYR A 240 -1.41 9.65 0.03
CA TYR A 240 -1.47 8.58 1.03
C TYR A 240 -0.19 8.49 1.85
N VAL A 241 0.99 8.53 1.22
CA VAL A 241 2.25 8.49 1.98
C VAL A 241 2.48 9.75 2.80
N ARG A 242 1.97 10.90 2.33
CA ARG A 242 1.96 12.13 3.14
C ARG A 242 1.11 11.95 4.39
N MET A 243 -0.08 11.34 4.27
CA MET A 243 -0.93 11.01 5.43
C MET A 243 -0.26 10.02 6.37
N MET A 244 0.42 8.98 5.87
CA MET A 244 1.18 8.05 6.71
C MET A 244 2.20 8.79 7.59
N TRP A 245 2.93 9.74 7.01
CA TRP A 245 3.86 10.55 7.76
C TRP A 245 3.14 11.46 8.77
N MET A 246 2.06 12.13 8.38
CA MET A 246 1.29 13.03 9.26
C MET A 246 0.71 12.30 10.48
N ILE A 247 0.22 11.07 10.31
CA ILE A 247 -0.30 10.23 11.38
C ILE A 247 0.76 10.00 12.48
N LEU A 248 2.01 9.76 12.09
CA LEU A 248 3.08 9.59 13.07
C LEU A 248 3.58 10.92 13.67
N GLN A 249 3.13 12.08 13.17
CA GLN A 249 3.43 13.38 13.79
C GLN A 249 2.32 13.84 14.75
N ALA A 250 1.19 13.11 14.86
CA ALA A 250 0.09 13.44 15.76
C ALA A 250 0.52 13.37 17.24
N ASP A 251 -0.25 14.04 18.10
CA ASP A 251 0.02 14.05 19.54
C ASP A 251 -0.35 12.73 20.22
N LYS A 252 -1.32 12.00 19.64
CA LYS A 252 -1.85 10.73 20.18
C LYS A 252 -1.87 9.65 19.11
N PRO A 253 -1.60 8.38 19.50
CA PRO A 253 -1.74 7.26 18.58
C PRO A 253 -3.21 6.89 18.39
N GLU A 254 -3.69 7.00 17.15
CA GLU A 254 -5.07 6.68 16.78
C GLU A 254 -5.09 5.86 15.47
N ASP A 255 -6.28 5.36 15.11
CA ASP A 255 -6.51 4.71 13.83
C ASP A 255 -7.21 5.70 12.89
N TRP A 256 -6.85 5.68 11.60
CA TRP A 256 -7.25 6.69 10.63
C TRP A 256 -7.70 6.05 9.32
N VAL A 257 -8.87 6.45 8.83
CA VAL A 257 -9.30 6.15 7.46
C VAL A 257 -8.62 7.13 6.50
N ILE A 258 -8.01 6.58 5.45
CA ILE A 258 -7.40 7.37 4.37
C ILE A 258 -8.12 7.05 3.07
N ALA A 259 -8.92 8.00 2.59
CA ALA A 259 -9.76 7.90 1.42
C ALA A 259 -9.97 9.27 0.77
N THR A 260 -10.45 9.31 -0.47
CA THR A 260 -10.85 10.56 -1.13
C THR A 260 -12.29 10.96 -0.80
N GLY A 261 -13.14 9.99 -0.44
CA GLY A 261 -14.58 10.16 -0.25
C GLY A 261 -15.37 10.09 -1.57
N GLU A 262 -14.70 9.91 -2.70
CA GLU A 262 -15.33 9.79 -4.02
C GLU A 262 -15.13 8.38 -4.57
N THR A 263 -16.15 7.84 -5.23
CA THR A 263 -16.07 6.51 -5.84
C THR A 263 -16.28 6.58 -7.35
N THR A 264 -15.43 5.84 -8.08
CA THR A 264 -15.51 5.69 -9.54
C THR A 264 -15.74 4.22 -9.89
N THR A 265 -16.52 3.93 -10.92
CA THR A 265 -16.68 2.57 -11.43
C THR A 265 -15.46 2.15 -12.26
N VAL A 266 -15.19 0.84 -12.33
CA VAL A 266 -14.16 0.32 -13.25
C VAL A 266 -14.50 0.72 -14.69
N ARG A 267 -15.79 0.72 -15.06
CA ARG A 267 -16.31 1.16 -16.37
C ARG A 267 -15.88 2.58 -16.71
N ASP A 268 -16.10 3.52 -15.79
CA ASP A 268 -15.73 4.92 -16.01
C ASP A 268 -14.22 5.11 -16.05
N PHE A 269 -13.46 4.37 -15.25
CA PHE A 269 -12.02 4.39 -15.34
C PHE A 269 -11.52 3.89 -16.71
N VAL A 270 -12.11 2.83 -17.27
CA VAL A 270 -11.79 2.36 -18.62
C VAL A 270 -12.09 3.46 -19.66
N ARG A 271 -13.26 4.12 -19.56
CA ARG A 271 -13.59 5.24 -20.48
C ARG A 271 -12.57 6.37 -20.38
N MET A 272 -12.24 6.80 -19.16
CA MET A 272 -11.23 7.85 -18.96
C MET A 272 -9.88 7.45 -19.57
N ALA A 273 -9.40 6.24 -19.28
CA ALA A 273 -8.11 5.77 -19.77
C ALA A 273 -8.05 5.68 -21.30
N ILE A 274 -9.14 5.20 -21.95
CA ILE A 274 -9.20 5.07 -23.42
C ILE A 274 -9.33 6.44 -24.09
N ASN A 275 -10.06 7.38 -23.50
CA ASN A 275 -10.18 8.74 -24.02
C ASN A 275 -8.84 9.49 -24.04
N GLU A 276 -7.92 9.19 -23.10
CA GLU A 276 -6.58 9.77 -23.07
C GLU A 276 -5.74 9.45 -24.33
N VAL A 277 -6.04 8.34 -25.00
CA VAL A 277 -5.36 7.96 -26.25
C VAL A 277 -6.21 8.29 -27.50
N GLY A 278 -7.28 9.07 -27.35
CA GLY A 278 -8.12 9.55 -28.45
C GLY A 278 -9.06 8.49 -29.04
N ILE A 279 -9.34 7.42 -28.30
CA ILE A 279 -10.27 6.36 -28.70
C ILE A 279 -11.58 6.55 -27.95
N GLU A 280 -12.70 6.52 -28.65
CA GLU A 280 -14.05 6.48 -28.06
C GLU A 280 -14.63 5.07 -28.13
N ILE A 281 -15.24 4.61 -27.03
CA ILE A 281 -15.82 3.28 -26.94
C ILE A 281 -17.30 3.31 -26.56
N ARG A 282 -18.03 2.30 -27.04
CA ARG A 282 -19.41 2.00 -26.65
C ARG A 282 -19.50 0.59 -26.08
N PHE A 283 -20.09 0.47 -24.90
CA PHE A 283 -20.41 -0.82 -24.29
C PHE A 283 -21.72 -1.39 -24.90
N LYS A 284 -21.74 -2.71 -25.10
CA LYS A 284 -22.87 -3.44 -25.65
C LYS A 284 -22.97 -4.83 -25.04
N GLY A 285 -24.16 -5.27 -24.65
CA GLY A 285 -24.38 -6.52 -23.92
C GLY A 285 -24.48 -6.30 -22.43
N GLU A 286 -24.59 -7.37 -21.65
CA GLU A 286 -24.72 -7.36 -20.20
C GLU A 286 -23.90 -8.48 -19.56
N GLY A 287 -23.47 -8.28 -18.30
CA GLY A 287 -22.78 -9.27 -17.51
C GLY A 287 -21.49 -9.76 -18.16
N VAL A 288 -21.34 -11.08 -18.29
CA VAL A 288 -20.12 -11.71 -18.86
C VAL A 288 -20.01 -11.57 -20.38
N ASP A 289 -21.11 -11.27 -21.05
CA ASP A 289 -21.19 -11.09 -22.51
C ASP A 289 -21.02 -9.63 -22.93
N GLU A 290 -20.89 -8.72 -21.96
CA GLU A 290 -20.67 -7.31 -22.24
C GLU A 290 -19.30 -7.08 -22.90
N LYS A 291 -19.32 -6.31 -23.99
CA LYS A 291 -18.13 -5.95 -24.77
C LYS A 291 -18.11 -4.45 -25.03
N ALA A 292 -16.91 -3.89 -25.05
CA ALA A 292 -16.68 -2.53 -25.51
C ALA A 292 -16.12 -2.56 -26.93
N PHE A 293 -16.65 -1.69 -27.78
CA PHE A 293 -16.23 -1.53 -29.17
C PHE A 293 -15.82 -0.08 -29.41
N GLU A 294 -14.76 0.09 -30.17
CA GLU A 294 -14.35 1.39 -30.69
C GLU A 294 -15.45 1.95 -31.60
N THR A 295 -15.80 3.21 -31.38
CA THR A 295 -16.80 3.93 -32.23
C THR A 295 -16.14 4.94 -33.13
N GLU A 296 -15.10 5.65 -32.66
CA GLU A 296 -14.30 6.59 -33.42
C GLU A 296 -12.87 6.62 -32.88
N CYS A 297 -11.90 6.70 -33.78
CA CYS A 297 -10.50 6.96 -33.45
C CYS A 297 -10.13 8.37 -33.91
N LYS A 298 -10.01 9.30 -32.98
CA LYS A 298 -9.41 10.62 -33.25
C LYS A 298 -7.90 10.46 -33.10
N LYS A 299 -7.18 10.10 -34.17
CA LYS A 299 -5.72 10.15 -34.13
C LYS A 299 -5.32 11.57 -33.78
N LYS A 300 -4.71 11.73 -32.61
CA LYS A 300 -3.92 12.94 -32.33
C LYS A 300 -2.70 12.90 -33.25
N GLU A 301 -2.61 13.86 -34.19
CA GLU A 301 -1.41 14.14 -34.98
C GLU A 301 -0.22 14.51 -34.10
#